data_787bc342a08b2fd649ec687418ff4433
#
_entry.id   787bc342a08b2fd649ec687418ff4433
#
_cell.length_a   1.000
_cell.length_b   1.000
_cell.length_c   1.000
_cell.angle_alpha   90.00
_cell.angle_beta   90.00
_cell.angle_gamma   90.00
#
_symmetry.space_group_name_H-M   'P 1'
#
loop_
_entity.id
_entity.type
_entity.pdbx_description
1 polymer ?
#
loop_
_entity_poly.entity_id
_entity_poly.type
_entity_poly.pdbx_seq_one_letter_code
_entity_poly.pdbx_strand_id
1 'polypeptide(L)'
;PAMVGSAHPTFRRALPPAPMQVVITAVGPDNRGLADPIVHSVTGMGANIAEIQMYDHDRESVFSMLTRIELAPAYYNELRRELAAISQRTQLSIRTWTPEFAGRRPTLAICVTYRPEPVLALLRAIRDGQIKADVRLMIGNRNSCRGLAEQFGVPWFNIGDHAGNPDNERMIALCDEHEVDFVVLARYMRVLPAASCWKYAGGRIINLHHGLLPSFPGMQPYHDAYASRMLTYGATCHFIVPELDAGCQIIYQSTFMVPPGTSRDDIIRRGQHDNEPHCLVEGVRRVVDGEVQLHFNRVVARK
;
A
#
# COMPACT_ATOMS: atom_id res chain seq x y z
N PRO A 1 -43.97 -1.12 59.03
CA PRO A 1 -43.98 -1.80 57.75
C PRO A 1 -43.00 -1.13 56.82
N ALA A 2 -41.89 -1.83 56.55
CA ALA A 2 -40.84 -1.39 55.65
C ALA A 2 -41.23 -1.71 54.23
N MET A 3 -41.25 -0.71 53.34
CA MET A 3 -41.43 -0.86 51.94
C MET A 3 -40.13 -1.35 51.29
N VAL A 4 -40.14 -2.56 50.80
CA VAL A 4 -39.06 -3.15 49.98
C VAL A 4 -39.16 -2.58 48.56
N GLY A 5 -38.24 -1.68 48.19
CA GLY A 5 -38.11 -1.18 46.83
C GLY A 5 -37.47 -2.25 45.95
N SER A 6 -38.24 -2.80 45.00
CA SER A 6 -37.73 -3.70 43.97
C SER A 6 -36.89 -2.89 42.93
N ALA A 7 -35.59 -3.06 42.96
CA ALA A 7 -34.70 -2.56 41.91
C ALA A 7 -34.88 -3.46 40.67
N HIS A 8 -35.47 -2.91 39.60
CA HIS A 8 -35.48 -3.55 38.30
C HIS A 8 -34.06 -3.53 37.72
N PRO A 9 -33.52 -4.65 37.25
CA PRO A 9 -32.22 -4.63 36.55
C PRO A 9 -32.40 -3.94 35.21
N THR A 10 -31.80 -2.75 35.07
CA THR A 10 -31.66 -2.07 33.78
C THR A 10 -30.72 -2.88 32.92
N PHE A 11 -31.26 -3.67 31.99
CA PHE A 11 -30.50 -4.26 30.88
C PHE A 11 -29.91 -3.13 30.08
N ARG A 12 -28.62 -2.81 30.27
CA ARG A 12 -27.85 -2.00 29.33
C ARG A 12 -27.78 -2.80 28.02
N ARG A 13 -28.59 -2.43 27.05
CA ARG A 13 -28.46 -2.90 25.67
C ARG A 13 -27.03 -2.57 25.23
N ALA A 14 -26.22 -3.59 24.99
CA ALA A 14 -24.89 -3.42 24.44
C ALA A 14 -25.03 -2.60 23.15
N LEU A 15 -24.30 -1.52 23.05
CA LEU A 15 -24.23 -0.74 21.80
C LEU A 15 -23.74 -1.68 20.69
N PRO A 16 -24.33 -1.62 19.48
CA PRO A 16 -23.83 -2.40 18.37
C PRO A 16 -22.33 -2.11 18.16
N PRO A 17 -21.55 -3.13 17.79
CA PRO A 17 -20.13 -2.93 17.53
C PRO A 17 -19.96 -1.84 16.46
N ALA A 18 -18.91 -1.01 16.62
CA ALA A 18 -18.61 0.04 15.65
C ALA A 18 -18.44 -0.58 14.24
N PRO A 19 -18.91 0.10 13.19
CA PRO A 19 -18.73 -0.37 11.83
C PRO A 19 -17.23 -0.45 11.50
N MET A 20 -16.84 -1.50 10.76
CA MET A 20 -15.48 -1.67 10.25
C MET A 20 -15.34 -1.05 8.87
N GLN A 21 -14.17 -0.53 8.55
CA GLN A 21 -13.84 -0.10 7.20
C GLN A 21 -13.42 -1.29 6.34
N VAL A 22 -14.00 -1.38 5.15
CA VAL A 22 -13.60 -2.36 4.13
C VAL A 22 -13.30 -1.63 2.82
N VAL A 23 -12.16 -1.93 2.23
CA VAL A 23 -11.78 -1.50 0.89
C VAL A 23 -12.01 -2.67 -0.06
N ILE A 24 -12.78 -2.44 -1.11
CA ILE A 24 -13.07 -3.40 -2.17
C ILE A 24 -12.40 -2.89 -3.43
N THR A 25 -11.61 -3.73 -4.09
CA THR A 25 -11.05 -3.45 -5.41
C THR A 25 -11.58 -4.48 -6.41
N ALA A 26 -11.98 -4.04 -7.60
CA ALA A 26 -12.45 -4.90 -8.68
C ALA A 26 -11.75 -4.49 -9.98
N VAL A 27 -11.08 -5.45 -10.63
CA VAL A 27 -10.28 -5.20 -11.84
C VAL A 27 -10.50 -6.36 -12.81
N GLY A 28 -10.72 -6.06 -14.08
CA GLY A 28 -10.85 -7.09 -15.12
C GLY A 28 -11.29 -6.52 -16.45
N PRO A 29 -11.66 -7.38 -17.42
CA PRO A 29 -12.13 -6.94 -18.72
C PRO A 29 -13.34 -6.02 -18.59
N ASP A 30 -13.34 -4.90 -19.32
CA ASP A 30 -14.46 -3.97 -19.30
C ASP A 30 -15.71 -4.53 -19.96
N ASN A 31 -16.86 -4.25 -19.34
CA ASN A 31 -18.18 -4.57 -19.86
C ASN A 31 -19.23 -3.67 -19.17
N ARG A 32 -20.42 -3.61 -19.76
CA ARG A 32 -21.53 -2.82 -19.20
C ARG A 32 -22.07 -3.43 -17.91
N GLY A 33 -22.36 -2.59 -16.93
CA GLY A 33 -23.08 -2.98 -15.71
C GLY A 33 -22.21 -3.67 -14.65
N LEU A 34 -20.87 -3.62 -14.74
CA LEU A 34 -19.98 -4.32 -13.81
C LEU A 34 -20.00 -3.75 -12.39
N ALA A 35 -20.26 -2.46 -12.22
CA ALA A 35 -20.33 -1.80 -10.92
C ALA A 35 -21.60 -2.17 -10.15
N ASP A 36 -22.74 -2.35 -10.86
CA ASP A 36 -24.06 -2.55 -10.25
C ASP A 36 -24.12 -3.73 -9.27
N PRO A 37 -23.69 -4.95 -9.61
CA PRO A 37 -23.73 -6.08 -8.66
C PRO A 37 -22.93 -5.83 -7.38
N ILE A 38 -21.80 -5.12 -7.47
CA ILE A 38 -20.95 -4.81 -6.32
C ILE A 38 -21.66 -3.79 -5.42
N VAL A 39 -22.16 -2.70 -5.99
CA VAL A 39 -22.87 -1.66 -5.25
C VAL A 39 -24.14 -2.22 -4.61
N HIS A 40 -24.92 -3.02 -5.36
CA HIS A 40 -26.14 -3.64 -4.85
C HIS A 40 -25.89 -4.57 -3.68
N SER A 41 -24.86 -5.43 -3.76
CA SER A 41 -24.46 -6.31 -2.66
C SER A 41 -24.09 -5.53 -1.40
N VAL A 42 -23.26 -4.49 -1.56
CA VAL A 42 -22.80 -3.64 -0.46
C VAL A 42 -23.96 -2.90 0.21
N THR A 43 -24.81 -2.25 -0.57
CA THR A 43 -25.96 -1.49 -0.04
C THR A 43 -27.07 -2.37 0.52
N GLY A 44 -27.26 -3.57 -0.06
CA GLY A 44 -28.20 -4.58 0.44
C GLY A 44 -27.86 -5.10 1.84
N MET A 45 -26.57 -5.07 2.22
CA MET A 45 -26.10 -5.39 3.58
C MET A 45 -26.15 -4.19 4.54
N GLY A 46 -26.69 -3.05 4.11
CA GLY A 46 -26.80 -1.83 4.92
C GLY A 46 -25.45 -1.11 5.15
N ALA A 47 -24.45 -1.36 4.32
CA ALA A 47 -23.18 -0.67 4.40
C ALA A 47 -23.30 0.77 3.90
N ASN A 48 -22.53 1.68 4.52
CA ASN A 48 -22.34 3.04 4.04
C ASN A 48 -21.16 3.08 3.06
N ILE A 49 -21.36 3.64 1.87
CA ILE A 49 -20.30 3.87 0.88
C ILE A 49 -19.66 5.22 1.18
N ALA A 50 -18.41 5.19 1.69
CA ALA A 50 -17.66 6.39 2.02
C ALA A 50 -16.86 6.94 0.83
N GLU A 51 -16.48 6.07 -0.12
CA GLU A 51 -15.68 6.43 -1.29
C GLU A 51 -15.96 5.45 -2.42
N ILE A 52 -16.10 5.96 -3.64
CA ILE A 52 -16.13 5.14 -4.85
C ILE A 52 -15.27 5.83 -5.92
N GLN A 53 -14.39 5.07 -6.52
CA GLN A 53 -13.56 5.50 -7.65
C GLN A 53 -13.70 4.44 -8.74
N MET A 54 -13.94 4.89 -9.95
CA MET A 54 -13.97 4.03 -11.13
C MET A 54 -13.10 4.66 -12.20
N TYR A 55 -12.39 3.83 -12.92
CA TYR A 55 -11.53 4.24 -14.00
C TYR A 55 -11.78 3.34 -15.20
N ASP A 56 -12.09 3.98 -16.31
CA ASP A 56 -12.24 3.36 -17.62
C ASP A 56 -11.01 3.72 -18.44
N HIS A 57 -10.24 2.71 -18.81
CA HIS A 57 -9.12 2.85 -19.72
C HIS A 57 -9.61 2.63 -21.15
N ASP A 58 -10.04 3.68 -21.83
CA ASP A 58 -10.48 3.66 -23.24
C ASP A 58 -9.52 2.90 -24.19
N ARG A 59 -8.23 2.81 -23.83
CA ARG A 59 -7.21 2.15 -24.64
C ARG A 59 -6.98 0.68 -24.30
N GLU A 60 -7.33 0.22 -23.12
CA GLU A 60 -7.00 -1.13 -22.65
C GLU A 60 -8.23 -2.00 -22.40
N SER A 61 -9.43 -1.46 -22.52
CA SER A 61 -10.70 -2.16 -22.21
C SER A 61 -10.66 -2.84 -20.83
N VAL A 62 -10.12 -2.15 -19.80
CA VAL A 62 -9.98 -2.65 -18.45
C VAL A 62 -10.88 -1.85 -17.53
N PHE A 63 -11.86 -2.51 -16.92
CA PHE A 63 -12.64 -1.98 -15.82
C PHE A 63 -11.83 -2.00 -14.53
N SER A 64 -11.83 -0.88 -13.81
CA SER A 64 -11.19 -0.78 -12.49
C SER A 64 -12.07 0.03 -11.55
N MET A 65 -12.29 -0.51 -10.35
CA MET A 65 -13.13 0.10 -9.32
C MET A 65 -12.48 -0.07 -7.94
N LEU A 66 -12.52 1.00 -7.15
CA LEU A 66 -12.25 0.99 -5.72
C LEU A 66 -13.49 1.49 -4.99
N THR A 67 -13.92 0.77 -3.98
CA THR A 67 -15.00 1.19 -3.09
C THR A 67 -14.56 1.04 -1.64
N ARG A 68 -14.67 2.11 -0.86
CA ARG A 68 -14.47 2.09 0.59
C ARG A 68 -15.83 2.16 1.27
N ILE A 69 -16.09 1.21 2.14
CA ILE A 69 -17.36 1.10 2.83
C ILE A 69 -17.16 1.01 4.35
N GLU A 70 -18.21 1.36 5.06
CA GLU A 70 -18.38 1.08 6.49
C GLU A 70 -19.45 0.02 6.64
N LEU A 71 -19.08 -1.13 7.21
CA LEU A 71 -19.92 -2.32 7.30
C LEU A 71 -19.96 -2.83 8.75
N ALA A 72 -21.10 -3.29 9.21
CA ALA A 72 -21.16 -4.00 10.49
C ALA A 72 -20.34 -5.30 10.40
N PRO A 73 -19.45 -5.58 11.38
CA PRO A 73 -18.51 -6.71 11.31
C PRO A 73 -19.18 -8.08 11.09
N ALA A 74 -20.43 -8.24 11.53
CA ALA A 74 -21.21 -9.47 11.35
C ALA A 74 -21.43 -9.85 9.88
N TYR A 75 -21.46 -8.88 8.96
CA TYR A 75 -21.70 -9.09 7.53
C TYR A 75 -20.43 -9.30 6.71
N TYR A 76 -19.24 -9.15 7.29
CA TYR A 76 -18.01 -9.22 6.52
C TYR A 76 -17.79 -10.54 5.78
N ASN A 77 -18.09 -11.67 6.43
CA ASN A 77 -17.95 -12.98 5.79
C ASN A 77 -19.01 -13.21 4.69
N GLU A 78 -20.20 -12.66 4.85
CA GLU A 78 -21.25 -12.70 3.84
C GLU A 78 -20.86 -11.88 2.63
N LEU A 79 -20.38 -10.65 2.84
CA LEU A 79 -19.85 -9.79 1.79
C LEU A 79 -18.77 -10.51 0.96
N ARG A 80 -17.79 -11.15 1.61
CA ARG A 80 -16.74 -11.89 0.92
C ARG A 80 -17.29 -13.01 0.04
N ARG A 81 -18.30 -13.74 0.49
CA ARG A 81 -18.94 -14.82 -0.29
C ARG A 81 -19.69 -14.27 -1.51
N GLU A 82 -20.45 -13.19 -1.32
CA GLU A 82 -21.16 -12.55 -2.45
C GLU A 82 -20.21 -11.97 -3.47
N LEU A 83 -19.17 -11.25 -3.02
CA LEU A 83 -18.16 -10.72 -3.93
C LEU A 83 -17.40 -11.81 -4.68
N ALA A 84 -17.14 -12.96 -4.06
CA ALA A 84 -16.57 -14.12 -4.75
C ALA A 84 -17.52 -14.67 -5.84
N ALA A 85 -18.82 -14.73 -5.58
CA ALA A 85 -19.81 -15.13 -6.57
C ALA A 85 -19.93 -14.10 -7.73
N ILE A 86 -19.84 -12.80 -7.43
CA ILE A 86 -19.80 -11.74 -8.44
C ILE A 86 -18.54 -11.87 -9.28
N SER A 87 -17.37 -12.08 -8.66
CA SER A 87 -16.09 -12.31 -9.35
C SER A 87 -16.17 -13.43 -10.37
N GLN A 88 -16.75 -14.57 -10.00
CA GLN A 88 -16.93 -15.72 -10.93
C GLN A 88 -17.83 -15.40 -12.11
N ARG A 89 -18.93 -14.65 -11.91
CA ARG A 89 -19.88 -14.31 -12.98
C ARG A 89 -19.38 -13.25 -13.93
N THR A 90 -18.60 -12.29 -13.41
CA THR A 90 -18.16 -11.09 -14.15
C THR A 90 -16.74 -11.21 -14.69
N GLN A 91 -15.99 -12.23 -14.27
CA GLN A 91 -14.55 -12.38 -14.54
C GLN A 91 -13.70 -11.23 -13.95
N LEU A 92 -14.26 -10.45 -13.04
CA LEU A 92 -13.51 -9.45 -12.31
C LEU A 92 -12.67 -10.09 -11.19
N SER A 93 -11.44 -9.65 -11.06
CA SER A 93 -10.59 -9.94 -9.91
C SER A 93 -11.00 -9.03 -8.75
N ILE A 94 -11.85 -9.54 -7.84
CA ILE A 94 -12.36 -8.75 -6.70
C ILE A 94 -11.60 -9.12 -5.44
N ARG A 95 -11.11 -8.10 -4.70
CA ARG A 95 -10.40 -8.23 -3.43
C ARG A 95 -11.07 -7.39 -2.36
N THR A 96 -11.01 -7.87 -1.13
CA THR A 96 -11.41 -7.12 0.06
C THR A 96 -10.20 -6.96 0.98
N TRP A 97 -10.07 -5.80 1.58
CA TRP A 97 -9.05 -5.51 2.56
C TRP A 97 -9.61 -4.61 3.66
N THR A 98 -9.15 -4.80 4.89
CA THR A 98 -9.54 -3.97 6.04
C THR A 98 -8.30 -3.26 6.57
N PRO A 99 -8.32 -1.92 6.70
CA PRO A 99 -7.21 -1.16 7.26
C PRO A 99 -7.09 -1.31 8.79
N GLU A 100 -8.04 -1.98 9.42
CA GLU A 100 -8.09 -2.23 10.86
C GLU A 100 -7.55 -3.62 11.15
N PHE A 101 -6.45 -3.70 11.87
CA PHE A 101 -5.73 -4.96 12.07
C PHE A 101 -6.17 -5.75 13.29
N ALA A 102 -7.14 -5.25 14.09
CA ALA A 102 -7.75 -5.95 15.23
C ALA A 102 -6.73 -6.64 16.16
N GLY A 103 -5.60 -5.98 16.43
CA GLY A 103 -4.54 -6.50 17.31
C GLY A 103 -3.51 -7.42 16.62
N ARG A 104 -3.69 -7.81 15.36
CA ARG A 104 -2.64 -8.46 14.58
C ARG A 104 -1.65 -7.44 14.02
N ARG A 105 -0.46 -7.88 13.67
CA ARG A 105 0.49 -7.05 12.93
C ARG A 105 0.12 -7.02 11.45
N PRO A 106 0.22 -5.86 10.77
CA PRO A 106 0.10 -5.81 9.32
C PRO A 106 1.24 -6.58 8.67
N THR A 107 0.95 -7.18 7.51
CA THR A 107 1.85 -8.02 6.74
C THR A 107 2.41 -7.26 5.55
N LEU A 108 3.71 -7.39 5.31
CA LEU A 108 4.42 -6.69 4.25
C LEU A 108 5.01 -7.64 3.20
N ALA A 109 4.91 -7.25 1.92
CA ALA A 109 5.80 -7.71 0.86
C ALA A 109 6.80 -6.59 0.55
N ILE A 110 8.09 -6.92 0.46
CA ILE A 110 9.13 -5.94 0.10
C ILE A 110 9.63 -6.26 -1.31
N CYS A 111 9.43 -5.32 -2.24
CA CYS A 111 9.88 -5.44 -3.62
C CYS A 111 11.16 -4.62 -3.85
N VAL A 112 12.18 -5.21 -4.47
CA VAL A 112 13.49 -4.58 -4.67
C VAL A 112 14.15 -5.03 -5.98
N THR A 113 14.96 -4.15 -6.60
CA THR A 113 15.77 -4.52 -7.79
C THR A 113 17.24 -4.72 -7.45
N TYR A 114 17.95 -3.67 -7.01
CA TYR A 114 19.41 -3.72 -6.82
C TYR A 114 19.89 -3.27 -5.45
N ARG A 115 19.25 -2.27 -4.85
CA ARG A 115 19.78 -1.54 -3.70
C ARG A 115 19.34 -2.16 -2.39
N PRO A 116 20.26 -2.76 -1.61
CA PRO A 116 19.92 -3.41 -0.35
C PRO A 116 19.73 -2.41 0.80
N GLU A 117 20.29 -1.19 0.73
CA GLU A 117 20.39 -0.28 1.87
C GLU A 117 19.01 0.07 2.49
N PRO A 118 17.99 0.50 1.71
CA PRO A 118 16.68 0.81 2.28
C PRO A 118 15.97 -0.46 2.82
N VAL A 119 16.15 -1.60 2.13
CA VAL A 119 15.57 -2.88 2.55
C VAL A 119 16.19 -3.33 3.88
N LEU A 120 17.52 -3.27 3.99
CA LEU A 120 18.25 -3.63 5.20
C LEU A 120 17.81 -2.78 6.40
N ALA A 121 17.67 -1.45 6.19
CA ALA A 121 17.19 -0.55 7.23
C ALA A 121 15.76 -0.90 7.68
N LEU A 122 14.86 -1.17 6.74
CA LEU A 122 13.48 -1.55 7.05
C LEU A 122 13.42 -2.89 7.81
N LEU A 123 14.15 -3.91 7.36
CA LEU A 123 14.20 -5.22 8.03
C LEU A 123 14.76 -5.11 9.46
N ARG A 124 15.79 -4.28 9.67
CA ARG A 124 16.33 -4.00 11.01
C ARG A 124 15.29 -3.30 11.89
N ALA A 125 14.64 -2.25 11.39
CA ALA A 125 13.62 -1.51 12.14
C ALA A 125 12.46 -2.42 12.59
N ILE A 126 12.05 -3.38 11.74
CA ILE A 126 11.01 -4.38 12.07
C ILE A 126 11.55 -5.36 13.12
N ARG A 127 12.73 -5.93 12.92
CA ARG A 127 13.35 -6.87 13.87
C ARG A 127 13.55 -6.24 15.25
N ASP A 128 13.98 -4.99 15.29
CA ASP A 128 14.28 -4.25 16.52
C ASP A 128 12.99 -3.66 17.17
N GLY A 129 11.81 -3.94 16.60
CA GLY A 129 10.51 -3.57 17.14
C GLY A 129 10.10 -2.10 16.95
N GLN A 130 10.85 -1.34 16.16
CA GLN A 130 10.52 0.05 15.82
C GLN A 130 9.27 0.11 14.91
N ILE A 131 9.10 -0.90 14.06
CA ILE A 131 7.92 -1.07 13.20
C ILE A 131 7.24 -2.39 13.55
N LYS A 132 5.98 -2.34 13.96
CA LYS A 132 5.20 -3.52 14.39
C LYS A 132 4.51 -4.17 13.20
N ALA A 133 5.27 -4.73 12.28
CA ALA A 133 4.80 -5.44 11.09
C ALA A 133 5.51 -6.79 10.94
N ASP A 134 4.94 -7.68 10.12
CA ASP A 134 5.52 -8.97 9.75
C ASP A 134 5.85 -8.97 8.26
N VAL A 135 7.12 -9.24 7.91
CA VAL A 135 7.52 -9.40 6.51
C VAL A 135 7.22 -10.82 6.07
N ARG A 136 6.26 -10.98 5.16
CA ARG A 136 5.85 -12.30 4.64
C ARG A 136 6.76 -12.82 3.54
N LEU A 137 7.21 -11.92 2.67
CA LEU A 137 8.07 -12.26 1.55
C LEU A 137 8.87 -11.06 1.05
N MET A 138 9.95 -11.35 0.37
CA MET A 138 10.68 -10.40 -0.46
C MET A 138 10.60 -10.83 -1.93
N ILE A 139 10.38 -9.86 -2.81
CA ILE A 139 10.23 -10.06 -4.25
C ILE A 139 11.31 -9.24 -4.96
N GLY A 140 12.04 -9.88 -5.87
CA GLY A 140 12.97 -9.19 -6.76
C GLY A 140 12.74 -9.52 -8.22
N ASN A 141 13.07 -8.58 -9.10
CA ASN A 141 13.20 -8.87 -10.53
C ASN A 141 14.67 -9.14 -10.93
N ARG A 142 15.56 -9.20 -9.93
CA ARG A 142 16.97 -9.60 -9.97
C ARG A 142 17.32 -10.28 -8.65
N ASN A 143 18.38 -11.07 -8.62
CA ASN A 143 18.81 -11.80 -7.40
C ASN A 143 19.72 -11.00 -6.47
N SER A 144 19.94 -9.71 -6.73
CA SER A 144 20.92 -8.88 -6.00
C SER A 144 20.69 -8.82 -4.48
N CYS A 145 19.43 -8.91 -4.04
CA CYS A 145 19.05 -8.83 -2.62
C CYS A 145 18.63 -10.19 -2.01
N ARG A 146 18.81 -11.31 -2.73
CA ARG A 146 18.44 -12.65 -2.25
C ARG A 146 19.17 -12.99 -0.94
N GLY A 147 20.46 -12.76 -0.86
CA GLY A 147 21.26 -13.05 0.36
C GLY A 147 20.79 -12.24 1.57
N LEU A 148 20.21 -11.04 1.36
CA LEU A 148 19.61 -10.27 2.44
C LEU A 148 18.32 -10.93 2.96
N ALA A 149 17.46 -11.42 2.07
CA ALA A 149 16.26 -12.16 2.47
C ALA A 149 16.63 -13.42 3.28
N GLU A 150 17.62 -14.19 2.82
CA GLU A 150 18.14 -15.37 3.51
C GLU A 150 18.69 -15.03 4.91
N GLN A 151 19.43 -13.93 5.05
CA GLN A 151 19.98 -13.46 6.33
C GLN A 151 18.89 -13.15 7.37
N PHE A 152 17.74 -12.66 6.93
CA PHE A 152 16.61 -12.31 7.81
C PHE A 152 15.54 -13.42 7.89
N GLY A 153 15.75 -14.56 7.22
CA GLY A 153 14.81 -15.68 7.22
C GLY A 153 13.50 -15.37 6.50
N VAL A 154 13.51 -14.44 5.55
CA VAL A 154 12.34 -14.03 4.77
C VAL A 154 12.30 -14.81 3.45
N PRO A 155 11.17 -15.41 3.05
CA PRO A 155 11.03 -16.06 1.75
C PRO A 155 11.36 -15.12 0.60
N TRP A 156 12.20 -15.58 -0.35
CA TRP A 156 12.61 -14.84 -1.53
C TRP A 156 12.00 -15.40 -2.80
N PHE A 157 11.43 -14.50 -3.62
CA PHE A 157 10.89 -14.84 -4.94
C PHE A 157 11.49 -13.93 -6.01
N ASN A 158 12.14 -14.56 -7.01
CA ASN A 158 12.57 -13.84 -8.21
C ASN A 158 11.48 -13.96 -9.26
N ILE A 159 10.92 -12.82 -9.67
CA ILE A 159 9.86 -12.72 -10.69
C ILE A 159 10.37 -12.13 -12.01
N GLY A 160 11.68 -11.87 -12.13
CA GLY A 160 12.26 -11.31 -13.34
C GLY A 160 12.68 -12.38 -14.34
N ASP A 161 12.49 -12.09 -15.62
CA ASP A 161 13.13 -12.84 -16.69
C ASP A 161 14.65 -12.61 -16.73
N HIS A 162 15.36 -13.18 -17.69
CA HIS A 162 16.80 -13.01 -17.86
C HIS A 162 17.20 -11.54 -18.10
N ALA A 163 16.33 -10.72 -18.68
CA ALA A 163 16.52 -9.28 -18.86
C ALA A 163 16.10 -8.47 -17.60
N GLY A 164 15.43 -9.10 -16.64
CA GLY A 164 14.93 -8.49 -15.41
C GLY A 164 13.59 -7.79 -15.60
N ASN A 165 12.83 -8.14 -16.64
CA ASN A 165 11.45 -7.69 -16.74
C ASN A 165 10.60 -8.50 -15.75
N PRO A 166 9.81 -7.85 -14.89
CA PRO A 166 9.05 -8.55 -13.88
C PRO A 166 7.78 -9.20 -14.43
N ASP A 167 7.45 -10.36 -13.93
CA ASP A 167 6.11 -10.95 -14.04
C ASP A 167 5.21 -10.30 -12.96
N ASN A 168 4.46 -9.28 -13.36
CA ASN A 168 3.60 -8.54 -12.44
C ASN A 168 2.39 -9.35 -11.96
N GLU A 169 1.86 -10.28 -12.77
CA GLU A 169 0.77 -11.16 -12.35
C GLU A 169 1.26 -12.14 -11.27
N ARG A 170 2.48 -12.68 -11.42
CA ARG A 170 3.10 -13.51 -10.37
C ARG A 170 3.36 -12.71 -9.10
N MET A 171 3.75 -11.44 -9.19
CA MET A 171 3.91 -10.57 -8.03
C MET A 171 2.59 -10.44 -7.25
N ILE A 172 1.50 -10.17 -7.95
CA ILE A 172 0.17 -10.05 -7.33
C ILE A 172 -0.28 -11.39 -6.73
N ALA A 173 -0.11 -12.50 -7.46
CA ALA A 173 -0.45 -13.82 -6.96
C ALA A 173 0.32 -14.16 -5.67
N LEU A 174 1.61 -13.88 -5.61
CA LEU A 174 2.42 -14.06 -4.40
C LEU A 174 1.91 -13.20 -3.22
N CYS A 175 1.54 -11.95 -3.49
CA CYS A 175 0.98 -11.09 -2.45
C CYS A 175 -0.37 -11.62 -1.93
N ASP A 176 -1.22 -12.17 -2.81
CA ASP A 176 -2.50 -12.79 -2.42
C ASP A 176 -2.28 -14.11 -1.64
N GLU A 177 -1.40 -15.00 -2.14
CA GLU A 177 -1.03 -16.27 -1.49
C GLU A 177 -0.50 -16.08 -0.05
N HIS A 178 0.23 -15.00 0.18
CA HIS A 178 0.83 -14.66 1.47
C HIS A 178 -0.01 -13.67 2.31
N GLU A 179 -1.22 -13.36 1.89
CA GLU A 179 -2.14 -12.44 2.59
C GLU A 179 -1.49 -11.10 2.96
N VAL A 180 -0.82 -10.47 1.98
CA VAL A 180 -0.09 -9.22 2.18
C VAL A 180 -1.04 -8.05 2.37
N ASP A 181 -0.84 -7.27 3.42
CA ASP A 181 -1.56 -6.00 3.64
C ASP A 181 -0.96 -4.87 2.83
N PHE A 182 0.37 -4.72 2.85
CA PHE A 182 1.08 -3.63 2.17
C PHE A 182 2.23 -4.15 1.31
N VAL A 183 2.31 -3.62 0.09
CA VAL A 183 3.42 -3.84 -0.83
C VAL A 183 4.37 -2.64 -0.73
N VAL A 184 5.61 -2.86 -0.31
CA VAL A 184 6.63 -1.83 -0.14
C VAL A 184 7.63 -1.91 -1.30
N LEU A 185 7.64 -0.89 -2.16
CA LEU A 185 8.57 -0.78 -3.28
C LEU A 185 9.84 -0.07 -2.80
N ALA A 186 10.82 -0.85 -2.35
CA ALA A 186 12.09 -0.36 -1.81
C ALA A 186 13.16 -0.33 -2.91
N ARG A 187 13.22 0.75 -3.68
CA ARG A 187 14.07 0.85 -4.88
C ARG A 187 13.75 -0.25 -5.92
N TYR A 188 12.47 -0.50 -6.10
CA TYR A 188 11.96 -1.35 -7.17
C TYR A 188 11.90 -0.56 -8.48
N MET A 189 12.96 -0.69 -9.28
CA MET A 189 13.21 0.14 -10.47
C MET A 189 12.39 -0.33 -11.68
N ARG A 190 11.10 -0.55 -11.48
CA ARG A 190 10.13 -0.95 -12.51
C ARG A 190 8.81 -0.23 -12.28
N VAL A 191 8.17 0.16 -13.36
CA VAL A 191 6.81 0.72 -13.32
C VAL A 191 5.81 -0.42 -13.18
N LEU A 192 4.90 -0.30 -12.23
CA LEU A 192 3.80 -1.24 -12.09
C LEU A 192 2.71 -0.90 -13.12
N PRO A 193 2.17 -1.89 -13.85
CA PRO A 193 1.01 -1.67 -14.70
C PRO A 193 -0.19 -1.15 -13.90
N ALA A 194 -1.02 -0.30 -14.51
CA ALA A 194 -2.20 0.27 -13.87
C ALA A 194 -3.12 -0.81 -13.27
N ALA A 195 -3.38 -1.90 -14.01
CA ALA A 195 -4.17 -3.03 -13.52
C ALA A 195 -3.60 -3.66 -12.24
N SER A 196 -2.27 -3.79 -12.11
CA SER A 196 -1.63 -4.27 -10.88
C SER A 196 -1.77 -3.26 -9.74
N CYS A 197 -1.64 -1.96 -10.02
CA CYS A 197 -1.86 -0.91 -9.03
C CYS A 197 -3.30 -0.92 -8.50
N TRP A 198 -4.30 -1.09 -9.38
CA TRP A 198 -5.71 -1.17 -8.99
C TRP A 198 -6.02 -2.37 -8.09
N LYS A 199 -5.38 -3.53 -8.32
CA LYS A 199 -5.56 -4.73 -7.50
C LYS A 199 -5.17 -4.50 -6.02
N TYR A 200 -4.22 -3.61 -5.76
CA TYR A 200 -3.74 -3.21 -4.44
C TYR A 200 -3.94 -1.71 -4.16
N ALA A 201 -4.96 -1.09 -4.74
CA ALA A 201 -5.30 0.30 -4.52
C ALA A 201 -5.80 0.57 -3.09
N GLY A 202 -6.05 1.84 -2.76
CA GLY A 202 -6.58 2.26 -1.46
C GLY A 202 -5.53 2.48 -0.38
N GLY A 203 -4.26 2.71 -0.77
CA GLY A 203 -3.16 3.00 0.16
C GLY A 203 -2.38 1.76 0.58
N ARG A 204 -2.40 0.70 -0.23
CA ARG A 204 -1.68 -0.56 0.06
C ARG A 204 -0.31 -0.67 -0.61
N ILE A 205 0.02 0.20 -1.57
CA ILE A 205 1.34 0.22 -2.22
C ILE A 205 2.10 1.45 -1.75
N ILE A 206 3.24 1.24 -1.11
CA ILE A 206 4.13 2.27 -0.57
C ILE A 206 5.40 2.26 -1.40
N ASN A 207 5.79 3.40 -1.97
CA ASN A 207 6.99 3.52 -2.79
C ASN A 207 8.01 4.46 -2.17
N LEU A 208 9.28 4.09 -2.28
CA LEU A 208 10.41 4.97 -2.03
C LEU A 208 10.90 5.56 -3.36
N HIS A 209 10.63 6.84 -3.57
CA HIS A 209 11.24 7.62 -4.63
C HIS A 209 12.52 8.31 -4.12
N HIS A 210 13.62 8.12 -4.81
CA HIS A 210 14.94 8.65 -4.42
C HIS A 210 15.18 10.10 -4.87
N GLY A 211 14.16 10.94 -4.66
CA GLY A 211 14.15 12.36 -4.97
C GLY A 211 13.04 13.08 -4.24
N LEU A 212 13.07 14.41 -4.32
CA LEU A 212 12.01 15.25 -3.74
C LEU A 212 10.87 15.42 -4.75
N LEU A 213 9.75 14.75 -4.51
CA LEU A 213 8.53 14.95 -5.27
C LEU A 213 7.79 16.21 -4.77
N PRO A 214 7.07 16.94 -5.63
CA PRO A 214 6.92 16.73 -7.07
C PRO A 214 8.04 17.32 -7.91
N SER A 215 9.06 17.94 -7.32
CA SER A 215 10.06 18.75 -8.03
C SER A 215 10.95 17.95 -8.97
N PHE A 216 11.31 16.73 -8.57
CA PHE A 216 12.24 15.88 -9.32
C PHE A 216 11.64 14.48 -9.52
N PRO A 217 10.65 14.32 -10.42
CA PRO A 217 10.09 13.02 -10.79
C PRO A 217 11.07 12.23 -11.69
N GLY A 218 10.70 10.98 -12.02
CA GLY A 218 11.45 10.19 -12.98
C GLY A 218 12.56 9.33 -12.37
N MET A 219 13.48 8.87 -13.20
CA MET A 219 14.44 7.83 -12.86
C MET A 219 15.78 8.33 -12.34
N GLN A 220 16.10 9.63 -12.53
CA GLN A 220 17.39 10.20 -12.17
C GLN A 220 17.29 11.49 -11.33
N PRO A 221 16.49 11.52 -10.26
CA PRO A 221 16.16 12.74 -9.53
C PRO A 221 17.37 13.43 -8.89
N TYR A 222 18.39 12.69 -8.45
CA TYR A 222 19.65 13.31 -7.97
C TYR A 222 20.42 14.02 -9.09
N HIS A 223 20.41 13.44 -10.29
CA HIS A 223 21.07 14.04 -11.44
C HIS A 223 20.35 15.34 -11.84
N ASP A 224 19.03 15.32 -11.88
CA ASP A 224 18.20 16.46 -12.26
C ASP A 224 18.31 17.59 -11.24
N ALA A 225 18.29 17.26 -9.95
CA ALA A 225 18.49 18.23 -8.87
C ALA A 225 19.92 18.83 -8.91
N TYR A 226 20.94 18.02 -9.20
CA TYR A 226 22.31 18.50 -9.35
C TYR A 226 22.47 19.43 -10.55
N ALA A 227 21.91 19.07 -11.70
CA ALA A 227 21.90 19.91 -12.90
C ALA A 227 21.17 21.24 -12.65
N SER A 228 20.15 21.24 -11.82
CA SER A 228 19.41 22.42 -11.35
C SER A 228 20.16 23.22 -10.26
N ARG A 229 21.40 22.85 -9.92
CA ARG A 229 22.24 23.50 -8.90
C ARG A 229 21.59 23.57 -7.51
N MET A 230 20.79 22.57 -7.15
CA MET A 230 20.19 22.47 -5.83
C MET A 230 21.27 22.23 -4.76
N LEU A 231 21.04 22.75 -3.57
CA LEU A 231 21.84 22.45 -2.37
C LEU A 231 21.08 21.57 -1.39
N THR A 232 19.78 21.37 -1.63
CA THR A 232 18.92 20.47 -0.84
C THR A 232 18.51 19.30 -1.71
N TYR A 233 18.74 18.11 -1.18
CA TYR A 233 18.40 16.83 -1.78
C TYR A 233 17.56 16.01 -0.81
N GLY A 234 16.97 14.93 -1.29
CA GLY A 234 16.18 14.08 -0.39
C GLY A 234 15.53 12.91 -1.08
N ALA A 235 14.65 12.24 -0.34
CA ALA A 235 13.84 11.13 -0.79
C ALA A 235 12.39 11.34 -0.36
N THR A 236 11.47 10.69 -1.06
CA THR A 236 10.04 10.76 -0.81
C THR A 236 9.46 9.36 -0.69
N CYS A 237 8.85 9.07 0.46
CA CYS A 237 7.99 7.91 0.65
C CYS A 237 6.55 8.32 0.35
N HIS A 238 5.87 7.63 -0.56
CA HIS A 238 4.53 7.99 -1.00
C HIS A 238 3.69 6.77 -1.35
N PHE A 239 2.36 6.90 -1.32
CA PHE A 239 1.49 5.87 -1.87
C PHE A 239 1.51 5.90 -3.40
N ILE A 240 1.48 4.71 -4.01
CA ILE A 240 1.17 4.58 -5.42
C ILE A 240 -0.35 4.61 -5.58
N VAL A 241 -0.80 5.46 -6.50
CA VAL A 241 -2.18 5.48 -6.99
C VAL A 241 -2.17 5.07 -8.45
N PRO A 242 -3.23 4.41 -8.93
CA PRO A 242 -3.27 3.89 -10.30
C PRO A 242 -3.25 4.98 -11.38
N GLU A 243 -3.72 6.18 -11.06
CA GLU A 243 -3.77 7.31 -11.98
C GLU A 243 -2.38 7.96 -12.12
N LEU A 244 -1.85 7.96 -13.32
CA LEU A 244 -0.50 8.44 -13.62
C LEU A 244 -0.27 9.92 -13.29
N ASP A 245 -1.34 10.74 -13.30
CA ASP A 245 -1.27 12.20 -13.10
C ASP A 245 -1.90 12.67 -11.77
N ALA A 246 -2.27 11.76 -10.86
CA ALA A 246 -3.02 12.08 -9.63
C ALA A 246 -2.23 12.84 -8.56
N GLY A 247 -1.00 13.25 -8.88
CA GLY A 247 -0.11 13.93 -7.93
C GLY A 247 0.59 12.96 -6.97
N CYS A 248 1.48 13.51 -6.16
CA CYS A 248 2.27 12.71 -5.25
C CYS A 248 1.55 12.56 -3.92
N GLN A 249 1.14 11.33 -3.59
CA GLN A 249 0.47 11.00 -2.33
C GLN A 249 1.53 10.81 -1.23
N ILE A 250 2.14 11.92 -0.82
CA ILE A 250 3.34 11.94 0.03
C ILE A 250 2.98 11.52 1.45
N ILE A 251 3.66 10.48 1.93
CA ILE A 251 3.60 10.00 3.32
C ILE A 251 4.64 10.72 4.17
N TYR A 252 5.88 10.77 3.65
CA TYR A 252 7.01 11.36 4.34
C TYR A 252 8.09 11.80 3.35
N GLN A 253 8.77 12.89 3.67
CA GLN A 253 9.96 13.34 2.94
C GLN A 253 11.10 13.55 3.91
N SER A 254 12.28 13.11 3.51
CA SER A 254 13.53 13.33 4.22
C SER A 254 14.48 14.13 3.35
N THR A 255 15.09 15.15 3.92
CA THR A 255 16.00 16.06 3.19
C THR A 255 17.36 16.14 3.85
N PHE A 256 18.37 16.49 3.04
CA PHE A 256 19.69 16.86 3.50
C PHE A 256 20.27 17.99 2.66
N MET A 257 21.09 18.83 3.29
CA MET A 257 21.78 19.93 2.62
C MET A 257 23.24 19.58 2.40
N VAL A 258 23.80 20.13 1.34
CA VAL A 258 25.22 19.99 1.01
C VAL A 258 25.85 21.38 0.77
N PRO A 259 27.13 21.56 1.11
CA PRO A 259 27.87 22.78 0.74
C PRO A 259 27.94 22.96 -0.77
N PRO A 260 28.03 24.22 -1.25
CA PRO A 260 28.37 24.49 -2.66
C PRO A 260 29.67 23.78 -3.06
N GLY A 261 29.69 23.20 -4.26
CA GLY A 261 30.86 22.47 -4.79
C GLY A 261 30.93 20.99 -4.37
N THR A 262 29.97 20.48 -3.60
CA THR A 262 29.87 19.03 -3.32
C THR A 262 29.69 18.25 -4.62
N SER A 263 30.45 17.16 -4.79
CA SER A 263 30.35 16.33 -5.97
C SER A 263 29.01 15.61 -6.08
N ARG A 264 28.55 15.36 -7.30
CA ARG A 264 27.33 14.59 -7.55
C ARG A 264 27.40 13.20 -6.90
N ASP A 265 28.55 12.54 -6.98
CA ASP A 265 28.72 11.18 -6.46
C ASP A 265 28.66 11.14 -4.93
N ASP A 266 29.14 12.17 -4.23
CA ASP A 266 29.00 12.31 -2.78
C ASP A 266 27.55 12.55 -2.38
N ILE A 267 26.82 13.34 -3.15
CA ILE A 267 25.38 13.56 -2.93
C ILE A 267 24.61 12.24 -3.08
N ILE A 268 24.85 11.51 -4.18
CA ILE A 268 24.20 10.23 -4.45
C ILE A 268 24.53 9.23 -3.33
N ARG A 269 25.82 9.13 -2.94
CA ARG A 269 26.25 8.22 -1.87
C ARG A 269 25.55 8.54 -0.55
N ARG A 270 25.50 9.80 -0.13
CA ARG A 270 24.79 10.23 1.08
C ARG A 270 23.30 9.96 1.01
N GLY A 271 22.69 10.23 -0.15
CA GLY A 271 21.27 9.88 -0.38
C GLY A 271 21.01 8.40 -0.20
N GLN A 272 21.78 7.55 -0.85
CA GLN A 272 21.59 6.09 -0.86
C GLN A 272 21.86 5.41 0.48
N HIS A 273 22.88 5.84 1.22
CA HIS A 273 23.28 5.18 2.45
C HIS A 273 22.56 5.71 3.70
N ASP A 274 22.20 7.00 3.72
CA ASP A 274 21.65 7.63 4.90
C ASP A 274 20.18 8.04 4.73
N ASN A 275 19.89 8.82 3.69
CA ASN A 275 18.62 9.52 3.55
C ASN A 275 17.48 8.60 3.06
N GLU A 276 17.70 7.81 2.02
CA GLU A 276 16.70 6.90 1.47
C GLU A 276 16.29 5.81 2.48
N PRO A 277 17.25 5.14 3.19
CA PRO A 277 16.90 4.19 4.25
C PRO A 277 16.02 4.82 5.34
N HIS A 278 16.41 6.00 5.84
CA HIS A 278 15.63 6.72 6.85
C HIS A 278 14.24 7.10 6.33
N CYS A 279 14.15 7.61 5.10
CA CYS A 279 12.87 7.99 4.49
C CYS A 279 11.90 6.81 4.37
N LEU A 280 12.39 5.64 3.94
CA LEU A 280 11.57 4.44 3.81
C LEU A 280 11.07 3.94 5.18
N VAL A 281 11.98 3.84 6.16
CA VAL A 281 11.65 3.36 7.51
C VAL A 281 10.58 4.26 8.14
N GLU A 282 10.77 5.57 8.11
CA GLU A 282 9.81 6.51 8.69
C GLU A 282 8.48 6.53 7.95
N GLY A 283 8.50 6.46 6.62
CA GLY A 283 7.28 6.39 5.81
C GLY A 283 6.46 5.13 6.10
N VAL A 284 7.11 3.96 6.10
CA VAL A 284 6.44 2.68 6.42
C VAL A 284 5.93 2.66 7.86
N ARG A 285 6.71 3.17 8.83
CA ARG A 285 6.29 3.27 10.22
C ARG A 285 4.98 4.04 10.36
N ARG A 286 4.87 5.21 9.75
CA ARG A 286 3.66 6.06 9.81
C ARG A 286 2.41 5.35 9.29
N VAL A 287 2.56 4.56 8.23
CA VAL A 287 1.44 3.79 7.67
C VAL A 287 1.07 2.62 8.58
N VAL A 288 2.06 1.86 9.05
CA VAL A 288 1.87 0.69 9.93
C VAL A 288 1.27 1.08 11.27
N ASP A 289 1.74 2.19 11.87
CA ASP A 289 1.22 2.72 13.13
C ASP A 289 -0.15 3.40 12.98
N GLY A 290 -0.64 3.53 11.73
CA GLY A 290 -1.92 4.17 11.43
C GLY A 290 -1.92 5.67 11.63
N GLU A 291 -0.76 6.35 11.62
CA GLU A 291 -0.70 7.81 11.72
C GLU A 291 -1.26 8.48 10.47
N VAL A 292 -1.12 7.83 9.31
CA VAL A 292 -1.60 8.32 8.03
C VAL A 292 -2.33 7.24 7.23
N GLN A 293 -3.25 7.67 6.41
CA GLN A 293 -3.97 6.81 5.45
C GLN A 293 -4.24 7.56 4.14
N LEU A 294 -4.47 6.81 3.07
CA LEU A 294 -4.94 7.37 1.80
C LEU A 294 -6.46 7.45 1.81
N HIS A 295 -7.01 8.62 1.51
CA HIS A 295 -8.44 8.87 1.37
C HIS A 295 -8.68 9.84 0.21
N PHE A 296 -9.51 9.49 -0.76
CA PHE A 296 -9.73 10.27 -2.00
C PHE A 296 -8.43 10.79 -2.63
N ASN A 297 -7.47 9.89 -2.83
CA ASN A 297 -6.14 10.23 -3.37
C ASN A 297 -5.40 11.33 -2.58
N ARG A 298 -5.71 11.52 -1.30
CA ARG A 298 -4.99 12.41 -0.39
C ARG A 298 -4.48 11.66 0.82
N VAL A 299 -3.28 11.96 1.23
CA VAL A 299 -2.74 11.47 2.51
C VAL A 299 -3.32 12.32 3.62
N VAL A 300 -4.03 11.68 4.54
CA VAL A 300 -4.65 12.32 5.69
C VAL A 300 -4.16 11.68 6.98
N ALA A 301 -4.11 12.48 8.05
CA ALA A 301 -3.88 11.94 9.38
C ALA A 301 -5.08 11.06 9.78
N ARG A 302 -4.81 9.89 10.35
CA ARG A 302 -5.85 9.05 10.93
C ARG A 302 -6.22 9.60 12.30
N LYS A 303 -7.50 9.91 12.50
CA LYS A 303 -8.04 10.39 13.79
C LYS A 303 -8.29 9.25 14.76
#